data_47ccb786c0769e9499060fe91df42bfa
#
_entry.id   47ccb786c0769e9499060fe91df42bfa
#
_cell.length_a   1.000
_cell.length_b   1.000
_cell.length_c   1.000
_cell.angle_alpha   90.00
_cell.angle_beta   90.00
_cell.angle_gamma   90.00
#
_symmetry.space_group_name_H-M   'P 1'
#
loop_
_entity.id
_entity.type
_entity.pdbx_description
1 polymer ?
#
loop_
_entity_poly.entity_id
_entity_poly.type
_entity_poly.pdbx_seq_one_letter_code
_entity_poly.pdbx_strand_id
1 'polypeptide(L)'
;MTQSNSNGIQKNSKTVHNFVWTGRNDLEDGALGTRVHHITSQVQSNELTDCAIALVGFASDAGVARNKGRVGAKQAPNLIRQALANMAWHSDAHIADLGDIECNDGQLEVNQKQCASVIANALSTNKVITLGGGHEVAWASFQGLAEHLHKAERLQKDQPEQKPKIGIVNFDAHFDLREFESDIADVKPSSGTPFNQISDYCQTHQWPFHYACLGVSAASNTKALFNKADQLGVWYEHDRNMTQVNQVAQLIKLQKFIANCDYLYLTIDLDVFPAATAPGVSAPAARGVSYEALAPFLEQIFQHSEKLIIADIAEYNPDYDIDGQTARLAARLCWDIASAMASD
;
A
#
# COMPACT_ATOMS: atom_id res chain seq x y z
N MET A 1 42.05 5.69 -27.44
CA MET A 1 40.83 4.96 -27.83
C MET A 1 40.65 3.81 -26.86
N THR A 2 39.91 4.02 -25.81
CA THR A 2 39.52 2.97 -24.88
C THR A 2 37.99 3.14 -24.67
N GLN A 3 37.26 2.25 -25.32
CA GLN A 3 35.79 2.15 -25.17
C GLN A 3 35.50 1.59 -23.78
N SER A 4 34.85 2.37 -22.93
CA SER A 4 34.23 1.91 -21.69
C SER A 4 32.91 1.23 -22.02
N ASN A 5 32.88 -0.09 -21.97
CA ASN A 5 31.70 -0.90 -22.00
C ASN A 5 30.90 -0.66 -20.68
N SER A 6 29.86 0.15 -20.73
CA SER A 6 28.82 0.22 -19.70
C SER A 6 27.78 -0.88 -19.94
N ASN A 7 28.13 -2.12 -19.64
CA ASN A 7 27.13 -3.18 -19.46
C ASN A 7 26.42 -2.95 -18.13
N GLY A 8 25.34 -2.18 -18.13
CA GLY A 8 24.36 -2.13 -17.05
C GLY A 8 23.70 -3.50 -16.94
N ILE A 9 24.13 -4.27 -15.95
CA ILE A 9 23.46 -5.52 -15.56
C ILE A 9 22.10 -5.11 -15.00
N GLN A 10 21.04 -5.22 -15.81
CA GLN A 10 19.69 -5.37 -15.28
C GLN A 10 19.68 -6.68 -14.48
N LYS A 11 19.94 -6.61 -13.18
CA LYS A 11 19.60 -7.70 -12.27
C LYS A 11 18.08 -7.79 -12.31
N ASN A 12 17.55 -8.83 -12.99
CA ASN A 12 16.14 -9.19 -12.89
C ASN A 12 15.79 -9.26 -11.41
N SER A 13 14.87 -8.39 -10.97
CA SER A 13 14.35 -8.38 -9.62
C SER A 13 13.58 -9.69 -9.43
N LYS A 14 14.17 -10.61 -8.65
CA LYS A 14 13.64 -11.94 -8.47
C LYS A 14 12.72 -11.95 -7.26
N THR A 15 11.43 -12.15 -7.50
CA THR A 15 10.46 -12.44 -6.45
C THR A 15 10.49 -13.93 -6.07
N VAL A 16 10.04 -14.25 -4.87
CA VAL A 16 9.96 -15.61 -4.35
C VAL A 16 8.50 -15.99 -4.13
N HIS A 17 8.09 -17.13 -4.65
CA HIS A 17 6.76 -17.68 -4.43
C HIS A 17 6.80 -18.69 -3.27
N ASN A 18 6.47 -18.23 -2.07
CA ASN A 18 6.44 -19.07 -0.86
C ASN A 18 5.03 -19.54 -0.48
N PHE A 19 4.01 -19.06 -1.21
CA PHE A 19 2.61 -19.41 -0.98
C PHE A 19 2.08 -20.26 -2.12
N VAL A 20 1.19 -21.19 -1.81
CA VAL A 20 0.48 -22.01 -2.81
C VAL A 20 -1.01 -21.69 -2.70
N TRP A 21 -1.60 -21.20 -3.77
CA TRP A 21 -3.02 -20.86 -3.82
C TRP A 21 -3.86 -22.15 -3.83
N THR A 22 -4.42 -22.47 -2.68
CA THR A 22 -5.32 -23.61 -2.47
C THR A 22 -6.46 -23.20 -1.58
N GLY A 23 -7.60 -23.86 -1.73
CA GLY A 23 -8.77 -23.56 -0.92
C GLY A 23 -9.90 -24.55 -1.14
N ARG A 24 -11.06 -24.22 -0.60
CA ARG A 24 -12.28 -24.98 -0.71
C ARG A 24 -12.82 -24.93 -2.14
N ASN A 25 -13.31 -26.09 -2.62
CA ASN A 25 -14.04 -26.21 -3.88
C ASN A 25 -15.50 -26.56 -3.57
N ASP A 26 -16.42 -25.70 -3.94
CA ASP A 26 -17.87 -25.89 -3.78
C ASP A 26 -18.41 -26.53 -5.07
N LEU A 27 -18.27 -27.85 -5.20
CA LEU A 27 -18.65 -28.58 -6.41
C LEU A 27 -20.16 -28.48 -6.70
N GLU A 28 -20.97 -28.32 -5.67
CA GLU A 28 -22.41 -28.12 -5.72
C GLU A 28 -22.82 -26.80 -6.41
N ASP A 29 -21.99 -25.78 -6.36
CA ASP A 29 -22.24 -24.46 -6.97
C ASP A 29 -21.78 -24.39 -8.45
N GLY A 30 -21.07 -25.41 -8.92
CA GLY A 30 -20.54 -25.46 -10.29
C GLY A 30 -19.68 -24.26 -10.64
N ALA A 31 -19.92 -23.65 -11.80
CA ALA A 31 -19.15 -22.48 -12.28
C ALA A 31 -19.37 -21.20 -11.45
N LEU A 32 -20.42 -21.13 -10.64
CA LEU A 32 -20.72 -19.98 -9.79
C LEU A 32 -20.01 -20.05 -8.43
N GLY A 33 -19.40 -21.18 -8.09
CA GLY A 33 -18.63 -21.38 -6.86
C GLY A 33 -17.20 -20.84 -6.92
N THR A 34 -16.94 -19.78 -7.71
CA THR A 34 -15.60 -19.23 -7.90
C THR A 34 -15.09 -18.55 -6.64
N ARG A 35 -13.85 -18.86 -6.28
CA ARG A 35 -13.11 -18.26 -5.16
C ARG A 35 -11.80 -17.66 -5.65
N VAL A 36 -11.19 -16.81 -4.84
CA VAL A 36 -9.96 -16.09 -5.23
C VAL A 36 -8.84 -17.04 -5.67
N HIS A 37 -8.65 -18.19 -5.00
CA HIS A 37 -7.62 -19.14 -5.40
C HIS A 37 -7.85 -19.79 -6.77
N HIS A 38 -9.08 -19.79 -7.31
CA HIS A 38 -9.36 -20.32 -8.64
C HIS A 38 -8.92 -19.38 -9.75
N ILE A 39 -8.90 -18.06 -9.49
CA ILE A 39 -8.63 -17.02 -10.48
C ILE A 39 -7.24 -16.38 -10.29
N THR A 40 -6.46 -16.87 -9.33
CA THR A 40 -5.12 -16.34 -9.05
C THR A 40 -4.05 -17.24 -9.66
N SER A 41 -3.19 -16.65 -10.48
CA SER A 41 -2.04 -17.32 -11.09
C SER A 41 -0.75 -16.76 -10.55
N GLN A 42 0.20 -17.64 -10.19
CA GLN A 42 1.56 -17.24 -9.81
C GLN A 42 2.40 -17.05 -11.07
N VAL A 43 2.92 -15.85 -11.27
CA VAL A 43 3.69 -15.47 -12.45
C VAL A 43 4.91 -14.64 -12.07
N GLN A 44 5.92 -14.61 -12.94
CA GLN A 44 7.01 -13.65 -12.79
C GLN A 44 6.60 -12.29 -13.39
N SER A 45 7.21 -11.21 -12.89
CA SER A 45 6.87 -9.84 -13.32
C SER A 45 7.08 -9.54 -14.82
N ASN A 46 7.84 -10.38 -15.51
CA ASN A 46 8.05 -10.30 -16.97
C ASN A 46 7.08 -11.19 -17.78
N GLU A 47 6.22 -11.93 -17.11
CA GLU A 47 5.24 -12.88 -17.71
C GLU A 47 3.81 -12.39 -17.53
N LEU A 48 3.63 -11.13 -17.11
CA LEU A 48 2.30 -10.54 -16.93
C LEU A 48 1.54 -10.54 -18.26
N THR A 49 0.38 -11.20 -18.23
CA THR A 49 -0.61 -11.24 -19.29
C THR A 49 -1.93 -10.71 -18.75
N ASP A 50 -2.95 -10.63 -19.55
CA ASP A 50 -4.32 -10.08 -19.35
C ASP A 50 -4.98 -10.28 -17.95
N CYS A 51 -4.25 -10.01 -16.88
CA CYS A 51 -4.77 -9.94 -15.52
C CYS A 51 -5.07 -8.48 -15.19
N ALA A 52 -6.22 -8.19 -14.59
CA ALA A 52 -6.57 -6.82 -14.19
C ALA A 52 -5.73 -6.34 -13.01
N ILE A 53 -5.35 -7.25 -12.11
CA ILE A 53 -4.72 -6.95 -10.82
C ILE A 53 -3.45 -7.77 -10.64
N ALA A 54 -2.39 -7.13 -10.16
CA ALA A 54 -1.17 -7.78 -9.70
C ALA A 54 -1.04 -7.66 -8.17
N LEU A 55 -0.78 -8.79 -7.50
CA LEU A 55 -0.41 -8.83 -6.09
C LEU A 55 1.11 -8.92 -5.95
N VAL A 56 1.70 -8.11 -5.08
CA VAL A 56 3.11 -8.12 -4.73
C VAL A 56 3.24 -8.19 -3.21
N GLY A 57 4.04 -9.11 -2.69
CA GLY A 57 4.36 -9.13 -1.27
C GLY A 57 5.65 -8.36 -0.97
N PHE A 58 5.64 -7.55 0.08
CA PHE A 58 6.84 -6.95 0.65
C PHE A 58 7.07 -7.49 2.07
N ALA A 59 7.77 -8.62 2.15
CA ALA A 59 8.02 -9.37 3.39
C ALA A 59 9.16 -8.73 4.20
N SER A 60 8.85 -7.61 4.87
CA SER A 60 9.78 -6.83 5.68
C SER A 60 9.16 -6.37 6.99
N ASP A 61 9.94 -6.37 8.05
CA ASP A 61 9.72 -5.63 9.29
C ASP A 61 10.98 -4.87 9.74
N ALA A 62 11.90 -4.67 8.79
CA ALA A 62 13.15 -3.96 9.06
C ALA A 62 12.90 -2.48 9.41
N GLY A 63 11.91 -1.84 8.76
CA GLY A 63 11.47 -0.50 9.10
C GLY A 63 10.80 -0.43 10.46
N VAL A 64 9.97 -1.42 10.81
CA VAL A 64 9.36 -1.54 12.14
C VAL A 64 10.43 -1.66 13.23
N ALA A 65 11.45 -2.50 13.01
CA ALA A 65 12.58 -2.63 13.93
C ALA A 65 13.34 -1.31 14.13
N ARG A 66 13.63 -0.58 13.04
CA ARG A 66 14.27 0.74 13.08
C ARG A 66 13.41 1.78 13.82
N ASN A 67 12.09 1.70 13.67
CA ASN A 67 11.13 2.57 14.39
C ASN A 67 10.89 2.13 15.84
N LYS A 68 11.60 1.09 16.31
CA LYS A 68 11.46 0.51 17.66
C LYS A 68 10.06 -0.09 17.92
N GLY A 69 9.36 -0.48 16.85
CA GLY A 69 8.09 -1.17 16.91
C GLY A 69 8.24 -2.67 17.18
N ARG A 70 7.12 -3.37 17.29
CA ARG A 70 7.06 -4.81 17.48
C ARG A 70 7.22 -5.52 16.13
N VAL A 71 8.33 -6.24 15.94
CA VAL A 71 8.60 -7.01 14.72
C VAL A 71 7.66 -8.20 14.59
N GLY A 72 7.56 -8.77 13.38
CA GLY A 72 6.71 -9.93 13.03
C GLY A 72 5.96 -9.72 11.72
N ALA A 73 5.80 -8.47 11.28
CA ALA A 73 5.01 -8.12 10.09
C ALA A 73 5.56 -8.70 8.78
N LYS A 74 6.81 -9.12 8.69
CA LYS A 74 7.36 -9.74 7.48
C LYS A 74 6.64 -11.02 7.04
N GLN A 75 5.89 -11.66 7.94
CA GLN A 75 5.08 -12.86 7.61
C GLN A 75 3.71 -12.50 7.03
N ALA A 76 3.31 -11.23 7.08
CA ALA A 76 1.99 -10.75 6.68
C ALA A 76 1.59 -11.16 5.26
N PRO A 77 2.40 -11.02 4.20
CA PRO A 77 1.97 -11.29 2.84
C PRO A 77 1.38 -12.69 2.65
N ASN A 78 2.04 -13.71 3.20
CA ASN A 78 1.58 -15.10 3.07
C ASN A 78 0.30 -15.38 3.84
N LEU A 79 0.16 -14.82 5.04
CA LEU A 79 -1.03 -15.03 5.88
C LEU A 79 -2.25 -14.25 5.36
N ILE A 80 -2.03 -13.08 4.76
CA ILE A 80 -3.10 -12.37 4.05
C ILE A 80 -3.57 -13.18 2.84
N ARG A 81 -2.66 -13.73 2.02
CA ARG A 81 -3.01 -14.63 0.90
C ARG A 81 -3.80 -15.84 1.36
N GLN A 82 -3.39 -16.45 2.48
CA GLN A 82 -4.08 -17.60 3.06
C GLN A 82 -5.53 -17.27 3.44
N ALA A 83 -5.75 -16.11 4.06
CA ALA A 83 -7.09 -15.67 4.42
C ALA A 83 -7.93 -15.26 3.19
N LEU A 84 -7.29 -14.69 2.16
CA LEU A 84 -7.91 -14.24 0.91
C LEU A 84 -8.33 -15.42 0.02
N ALA A 85 -7.56 -16.50 -0.02
CA ALA A 85 -7.72 -17.62 -0.95
C ALA A 85 -9.13 -18.21 -1.00
N ASN A 86 -9.81 -18.29 0.14
CA ASN A 86 -11.15 -18.87 0.26
C ASN A 86 -12.30 -17.86 0.09
N MET A 87 -12.02 -16.58 -0.12
CA MET A 87 -13.07 -15.59 -0.34
C MET A 87 -13.73 -15.83 -1.72
N ALA A 88 -15.05 -15.69 -1.79
CA ALA A 88 -15.80 -15.78 -3.03
C ALA A 88 -15.39 -14.66 -3.99
N TRP A 89 -15.36 -14.95 -5.29
CA TRP A 89 -15.02 -13.98 -6.33
C TRP A 89 -16.16 -13.84 -7.34
N HIS A 90 -16.56 -12.62 -7.64
CA HIS A 90 -17.75 -12.32 -8.42
C HIS A 90 -17.48 -11.63 -9.76
N SER A 91 -16.22 -11.39 -10.08
CA SER A 91 -15.78 -10.79 -11.36
C SER A 91 -15.15 -11.86 -12.26
N ASP A 92 -15.14 -11.61 -13.57
CA ASP A 92 -14.39 -12.41 -14.55
C ASP A 92 -12.88 -12.09 -14.56
N ALA A 93 -12.47 -11.04 -13.83
CA ALA A 93 -11.08 -10.61 -13.75
C ALA A 93 -10.20 -11.62 -13.03
N HIS A 94 -8.98 -11.77 -13.53
CA HIS A 94 -7.94 -12.63 -12.95
C HIS A 94 -6.93 -11.81 -12.14
N ILE A 95 -6.29 -12.47 -11.18
CA ILE A 95 -5.24 -11.91 -10.33
C ILE A 95 -3.91 -12.58 -10.66
N ALA A 96 -2.87 -11.78 -10.90
CA ALA A 96 -1.50 -12.23 -11.03
C ALA A 96 -0.78 -12.07 -9.68
N ASP A 97 -0.39 -13.17 -9.03
CA ASP A 97 0.47 -13.10 -7.85
C ASP A 97 1.94 -13.14 -8.28
N LEU A 98 2.64 -12.05 -8.04
CA LEU A 98 4.05 -11.87 -8.42
C LEU A 98 5.03 -12.41 -7.34
N GLY A 99 4.52 -12.97 -6.24
CA GLY A 99 5.34 -13.43 -5.13
C GLY A 99 5.84 -12.30 -4.22
N ASP A 100 6.86 -12.60 -3.43
CA ASP A 100 7.37 -11.72 -2.37
C ASP A 100 8.76 -11.18 -2.68
N ILE A 101 9.00 -9.94 -2.28
CA ILE A 101 10.34 -9.39 -2.03
C ILE A 101 10.63 -9.57 -0.55
N GLU A 102 11.64 -10.35 -0.23
CA GLU A 102 12.03 -10.66 1.15
C GLU A 102 13.19 -9.80 1.63
N CYS A 103 13.00 -9.09 2.72
CA CYS A 103 14.04 -8.34 3.40
C CYS A 103 14.61 -9.17 4.57
N ASN A 104 15.45 -10.16 4.25
CA ASN A 104 16.07 -11.06 5.25
C ASN A 104 17.41 -10.56 5.77
N ASP A 105 18.06 -9.63 5.09
CA ASP A 105 19.41 -9.14 5.33
C ASP A 105 19.47 -7.76 6.00
N GLY A 106 18.30 -7.16 6.31
CA GLY A 106 18.19 -5.82 6.87
C GLY A 106 18.51 -4.68 5.91
N GLN A 107 18.76 -4.96 4.62
CA GLN A 107 19.02 -3.95 3.58
C GLN A 107 17.69 -3.39 3.04
N LEU A 108 16.97 -2.68 3.89
CA LEU A 108 15.63 -2.20 3.62
C LEU A 108 15.55 -1.41 2.30
N GLU A 109 16.43 -0.46 2.10
CA GLU A 109 16.42 0.46 0.95
C GLU A 109 16.65 -0.30 -0.37
N VAL A 110 17.50 -1.32 -0.36
CA VAL A 110 17.76 -2.18 -1.54
C VAL A 110 16.52 -2.98 -1.88
N ASN A 111 15.87 -3.56 -0.87
CA ASN A 111 14.67 -4.37 -1.06
C ASN A 111 13.45 -3.52 -1.45
N GLN A 112 13.32 -2.30 -0.90
CA GLN A 112 12.31 -1.33 -1.33
C GLN A 112 12.47 -0.97 -2.81
N LYS A 113 13.69 -0.69 -3.26
CA LYS A 113 13.97 -0.41 -4.67
C LYS A 113 13.69 -1.61 -5.58
N GLN A 114 13.96 -2.82 -5.11
CA GLN A 114 13.63 -4.05 -5.84
C GLN A 114 12.11 -4.22 -5.96
N CYS A 115 11.37 -4.00 -4.88
CA CYS A 115 9.91 -4.02 -4.87
C CYS A 115 9.33 -2.96 -5.82
N ALA A 116 9.87 -1.74 -5.77
CA ALA A 116 9.49 -0.66 -6.66
C ALA A 116 9.64 -1.04 -8.15
N SER A 117 10.74 -1.70 -8.51
CA SER A 117 10.93 -2.14 -9.91
C SER A 117 9.91 -3.20 -10.35
N VAL A 118 9.50 -4.11 -9.46
CA VAL A 118 8.43 -5.08 -9.73
C VAL A 118 7.10 -4.36 -9.93
N ILE A 119 6.76 -3.44 -9.02
CA ILE A 119 5.54 -2.62 -9.08
C ILE A 119 5.50 -1.78 -10.37
N ALA A 120 6.60 -1.10 -10.72
CA ALA A 120 6.68 -0.27 -11.93
C ALA A 120 6.46 -1.08 -13.21
N ASN A 121 6.93 -2.31 -13.24
CA ASN A 121 6.69 -3.21 -14.37
C ASN A 121 5.23 -3.67 -14.41
N ALA A 122 4.65 -4.04 -13.27
CA ALA A 122 3.26 -4.47 -13.17
C ALA A 122 2.28 -3.36 -13.56
N LEU A 123 2.53 -2.11 -13.16
CA LEU A 123 1.69 -0.96 -13.50
C LEU A 123 1.63 -0.65 -15.00
N SER A 124 2.48 -1.26 -15.82
CA SER A 124 2.39 -1.08 -17.28
C SER A 124 1.14 -1.72 -17.90
N THR A 125 0.56 -2.71 -17.25
CA THR A 125 -0.59 -3.49 -17.77
C THR A 125 -1.64 -3.81 -16.70
N ASN A 126 -1.34 -3.61 -15.41
CA ASN A 126 -2.18 -4.02 -14.29
C ASN A 126 -2.31 -2.90 -13.27
N LYS A 127 -3.38 -2.92 -12.48
CA LYS A 127 -3.42 -2.23 -11.19
C LYS A 127 -2.70 -3.10 -10.15
N VAL A 128 -2.07 -2.49 -9.15
CA VAL A 128 -1.21 -3.20 -8.19
C VAL A 128 -1.72 -3.09 -6.77
N ILE A 129 -1.74 -4.22 -6.06
CA ILE A 129 -1.95 -4.26 -4.60
C ILE A 129 -0.68 -4.84 -3.98
N THR A 130 -0.05 -4.09 -3.07
CA THR A 130 1.11 -4.56 -2.31
C THR A 130 0.65 -5.06 -0.94
N LEU A 131 0.95 -6.31 -0.64
CA LEU A 131 0.75 -6.88 0.69
C LEU A 131 2.01 -6.58 1.50
N GLY A 132 1.91 -5.63 2.41
CA GLY A 132 3.06 -5.14 3.15
C GLY A 132 3.39 -6.00 4.36
N GLY A 133 4.61 -5.80 4.82
CA GLY A 133 5.05 -5.97 6.17
C GLY A 133 4.76 -4.72 6.98
N GLY A 134 5.79 -4.03 7.50
CA GLY A 134 5.63 -2.72 8.12
C GLY A 134 5.32 -1.62 7.11
N HIS A 135 4.90 -0.45 7.62
CA HIS A 135 4.45 0.65 6.74
C HIS A 135 5.57 1.27 5.88
N GLU A 136 6.83 0.84 6.06
CA GLU A 136 7.92 1.13 5.12
C GLU A 136 7.63 0.64 3.70
N VAL A 137 6.62 -0.21 3.50
CA VAL A 137 6.13 -0.63 2.17
C VAL A 137 5.63 0.55 1.35
N ALA A 138 5.04 1.56 1.99
CA ALA A 138 4.50 2.72 1.30
C ALA A 138 5.56 3.48 0.49
N TRP A 139 6.80 3.52 0.97
CA TRP A 139 7.90 4.09 0.19
C TRP A 139 8.23 3.24 -1.05
N ALA A 140 8.21 1.90 -0.93
CA ALA A 140 8.43 1.02 -2.08
C ALA A 140 7.30 1.15 -3.13
N SER A 141 6.04 1.18 -2.68
CA SER A 141 4.86 1.38 -3.52
C SER A 141 4.93 2.70 -4.29
N PHE A 142 5.24 3.80 -3.59
CA PHE A 142 5.37 5.11 -4.22
C PHE A 142 6.54 5.19 -5.20
N GLN A 143 7.71 4.61 -4.87
CA GLN A 143 8.83 4.56 -5.80
C GLN A 143 8.48 3.80 -7.09
N GLY A 144 7.73 2.69 -6.97
CA GLY A 144 7.28 1.93 -8.12
C GLY A 144 6.31 2.73 -9.00
N LEU A 145 5.35 3.41 -8.38
CA LEU A 145 4.44 4.31 -9.08
C LEU A 145 5.20 5.43 -9.78
N ALA A 146 6.13 6.09 -9.09
CA ALA A 146 6.93 7.16 -9.66
C ALA A 146 7.81 6.69 -10.83
N GLU A 147 8.43 5.52 -10.72
CA GLU A 147 9.21 4.93 -11.82
C GLU A 147 8.34 4.64 -13.05
N HIS A 148 7.13 4.12 -12.84
CA HIS A 148 6.16 3.89 -13.92
C HIS A 148 5.78 5.19 -14.62
N LEU A 149 5.41 6.23 -13.87
CA LEU A 149 5.00 7.52 -14.42
C LEU A 149 6.14 8.22 -15.17
N HIS A 150 7.36 8.20 -14.65
CA HIS A 150 8.52 8.71 -15.38
C HIS A 150 8.80 7.97 -16.69
N LYS A 151 8.54 6.66 -16.75
CA LYS A 151 8.66 5.91 -18.02
C LYS A 151 7.60 6.38 -19.02
N ALA A 152 6.37 6.59 -18.58
CA ALA A 152 5.27 7.08 -19.41
C ALA A 152 5.55 8.51 -19.94
N GLU A 153 6.06 9.43 -19.10
CA GLU A 153 6.45 10.79 -19.51
C GLU A 153 7.53 10.76 -20.62
N ARG A 154 8.54 9.88 -20.51
CA ARG A 154 9.61 9.76 -21.52
C ARG A 154 9.10 9.28 -22.89
N LEU A 155 7.99 8.57 -22.93
CA LEU A 155 7.39 8.07 -24.16
C LEU A 155 6.53 9.15 -24.87
N GLN A 156 6.06 10.17 -24.13
CA GLN A 156 5.20 11.26 -24.62
C GLN A 156 6.00 12.52 -24.96
N LYS A 157 7.07 12.42 -25.72
CA LYS A 157 8.08 13.48 -25.99
C LYS A 157 7.53 14.80 -26.57
N ASP A 158 6.33 14.82 -27.10
CA ASP A 158 5.73 15.98 -27.81
C ASP A 158 4.68 16.74 -26.98
N GLN A 159 4.46 16.36 -25.71
CA GLN A 159 3.52 17.08 -24.83
C GLN A 159 4.28 17.96 -23.80
N PRO A 160 3.71 19.12 -23.41
CA PRO A 160 4.30 19.89 -22.33
C PRO A 160 4.36 19.07 -21.06
N GLU A 161 5.51 19.11 -20.38
CA GLU A 161 5.81 18.33 -19.17
C GLU A 161 4.84 18.69 -18.04
N GLN A 162 3.70 18.02 -17.97
CA GLN A 162 2.75 18.18 -16.89
C GLN A 162 3.10 17.18 -15.78
N LYS A 163 3.45 17.70 -14.60
CA LYS A 163 3.79 16.86 -13.46
C LYS A 163 2.56 16.11 -12.95
N PRO A 164 2.67 14.80 -12.67
CA PRO A 164 1.54 13.99 -12.21
C PRO A 164 1.05 14.45 -10.84
N LYS A 165 -0.25 14.48 -10.66
CA LYS A 165 -0.90 14.76 -9.38
C LYS A 165 -1.36 13.46 -8.76
N ILE A 166 -0.52 12.90 -7.89
CA ILE A 166 -0.81 11.66 -7.16
C ILE A 166 -1.50 12.02 -5.86
N GLY A 167 -2.75 11.61 -5.68
CA GLY A 167 -3.44 11.70 -4.41
C GLY A 167 -3.15 10.46 -3.56
N ILE A 168 -2.46 10.65 -2.44
CA ILE A 168 -2.19 9.58 -1.48
C ILE A 168 -3.25 9.67 -0.39
N VAL A 169 -4.06 8.61 -0.24
CA VAL A 169 -5.02 8.50 0.86
C VAL A 169 -4.53 7.39 1.78
N ASN A 170 -4.14 7.77 2.99
CA ASN A 170 -3.66 6.89 4.04
C ASN A 170 -4.70 6.81 5.16
N PHE A 171 -5.16 5.59 5.45
CA PHE A 171 -5.92 5.30 6.67
C PHE A 171 -4.96 4.80 7.73
N ASP A 172 -4.71 5.61 8.76
CA ASP A 172 -3.63 5.39 9.71
C ASP A 172 -3.86 6.14 11.03
N ALA A 173 -3.49 5.54 12.14
CA ALA A 173 -3.44 6.23 13.42
C ALA A 173 -2.21 7.16 13.55
N HIS A 174 -1.22 7.04 12.65
CA HIS A 174 0.02 7.79 12.62
C HIS A 174 0.15 8.62 11.34
N PHE A 175 1.00 9.65 11.37
CA PHE A 175 1.31 10.43 10.16
C PHE A 175 2.40 9.81 9.29
N ASP A 176 3.26 9.02 9.90
CA ASP A 176 4.46 8.45 9.29
C ASP A 176 5.33 9.47 8.52
N LEU A 177 5.42 10.66 9.15
CA LEU A 177 6.17 11.83 8.71
C LEU A 177 7.41 12.09 9.57
N ARG A 178 7.94 11.03 10.26
CA ARG A 178 9.14 11.19 11.10
C ARG A 178 10.33 11.64 10.27
N GLU A 179 11.23 12.41 10.90
CA GLU A 179 12.50 12.78 10.30
C GLU A 179 13.41 11.55 10.14
N PHE A 180 14.23 11.57 9.11
CA PHE A 180 15.27 10.59 8.82
C PHE A 180 16.50 11.35 8.26
N GLU A 181 17.69 10.72 8.31
CA GLU A 181 18.95 11.31 7.84
C GLU A 181 19.24 12.67 8.48
N SER A 182 18.96 12.78 9.78
CA SER A 182 19.12 14.02 10.54
C SER A 182 20.57 14.17 11.01
N ASP A 183 21.14 15.37 10.88
CA ASP A 183 22.47 15.74 11.42
C ASP A 183 22.53 15.65 12.96
N ILE A 184 21.37 15.60 13.64
CA ILE A 184 21.26 15.57 15.11
C ILE A 184 21.32 14.13 15.64
N ALA A 185 20.87 13.17 14.85
CA ALA A 185 20.85 11.75 15.21
C ALA A 185 20.99 10.89 13.96
N ASP A 186 21.73 9.78 14.06
CA ASP A 186 21.80 8.76 13.00
C ASP A 186 20.45 8.03 12.90
N VAL A 187 19.45 8.70 12.33
CA VAL A 187 18.10 8.19 12.16
C VAL A 187 17.91 7.72 10.73
N LYS A 188 17.81 6.41 10.56
CA LYS A 188 17.57 5.78 9.25
C LYS A 188 16.09 5.80 8.89
N PRO A 189 15.77 5.75 7.58
CA PRO A 189 14.41 5.50 7.13
C PRO A 189 13.80 4.26 7.80
N SER A 190 12.52 4.34 8.16
CA SER A 190 11.82 3.33 8.97
C SER A 190 10.35 3.22 8.56
N SER A 191 9.55 2.41 9.25
CA SER A 191 8.10 2.36 9.06
C SER A 191 7.40 3.69 9.36
N GLY A 192 7.97 4.54 10.20
CA GLY A 192 7.42 5.86 10.55
C GLY A 192 7.87 7.02 9.64
N THR A 193 8.54 6.76 8.51
CA THR A 193 9.12 7.81 7.65
C THR A 193 8.62 7.86 6.21
N PRO A 194 7.81 6.91 5.68
CA PRO A 194 7.58 6.80 4.25
C PRO A 194 7.00 8.06 3.62
N PHE A 195 6.06 8.73 4.28
CA PHE A 195 5.43 9.93 3.70
C PHE A 195 6.32 11.16 3.78
N ASN A 196 7.29 11.21 4.69
CA ASN A 196 8.33 12.23 4.66
C ASN A 196 9.29 11.99 3.48
N GLN A 197 9.69 10.72 3.23
CA GLN A 197 10.49 10.34 2.06
C GLN A 197 9.78 10.68 0.75
N ILE A 198 8.46 10.43 0.68
CA ILE A 198 7.63 10.79 -0.48
C ILE A 198 7.57 12.32 -0.66
N SER A 199 7.42 13.07 0.42
CA SER A 199 7.43 14.55 0.39
C SER A 199 8.74 15.09 -0.19
N ASP A 200 9.87 14.58 0.28
CA ASP A 200 11.20 14.97 -0.21
C ASP A 200 11.40 14.60 -1.69
N TYR A 201 10.90 13.43 -2.09
CA TYR A 201 10.91 13.02 -3.48
C TYR A 201 10.08 13.95 -4.35
N CYS A 202 8.86 14.29 -3.93
CA CYS A 202 8.00 15.22 -4.63
C CYS A 202 8.64 16.61 -4.77
N GLN A 203 9.24 17.10 -3.70
CA GLN A 203 9.98 18.38 -3.73
C GLN A 203 11.13 18.34 -4.73
N THR A 204 11.94 17.28 -4.71
CA THR A 204 13.11 17.11 -5.60
C THR A 204 12.70 17.07 -7.08
N HIS A 205 11.57 16.42 -7.39
CA HIS A 205 11.07 16.26 -8.76
C HIS A 205 10.05 17.32 -9.18
N GLN A 206 9.79 18.31 -8.30
CA GLN A 206 8.78 19.36 -8.52
C GLN A 206 7.37 18.80 -8.76
N TRP A 207 7.05 17.67 -8.10
CA TRP A 207 5.71 17.11 -8.08
C TRP A 207 4.92 17.70 -6.91
N PRO A 208 3.61 17.91 -7.06
CA PRO A 208 2.78 18.28 -5.93
C PRO A 208 2.69 17.13 -4.92
N PHE A 209 2.87 17.45 -3.63
CA PHE A 209 2.66 16.48 -2.55
C PHE A 209 1.21 16.58 -2.07
N HIS A 210 0.35 15.68 -2.55
CA HIS A 210 -1.04 15.56 -2.13
C HIS A 210 -1.21 14.37 -1.20
N TYR A 211 -1.25 14.61 0.10
CA TYR A 211 -1.34 13.58 1.13
C TYR A 211 -2.54 13.85 2.05
N ALA A 212 -3.40 12.84 2.20
CA ALA A 212 -4.49 12.78 3.14
C ALA A 212 -4.24 11.64 4.13
N CYS A 213 -4.23 11.94 5.45
CA CYS A 213 -4.07 10.97 6.51
C CYS A 213 -5.33 10.93 7.38
N LEU A 214 -6.08 9.84 7.31
CA LEU A 214 -7.41 9.71 7.91
C LEU A 214 -7.39 8.68 9.04
N GLY A 215 -7.73 9.10 10.26
CA GLY A 215 -7.70 8.25 11.45
C GLY A 215 -6.68 8.65 12.50
N VAL A 216 -6.02 9.80 12.31
CA VAL A 216 -4.89 10.25 13.12
C VAL A 216 -5.23 10.32 14.60
N SER A 217 -4.46 9.57 15.40
CA SER A 217 -4.55 9.60 16.87
C SER A 217 -3.71 10.74 17.45
N ALA A 218 -4.37 11.69 18.11
CA ALA A 218 -3.64 12.76 18.81
C ALA A 218 -2.77 12.23 19.97
N ALA A 219 -3.08 11.04 20.49
CA ALA A 219 -2.30 10.42 21.57
C ALA A 219 -1.03 9.72 21.06
N SER A 220 -0.98 9.35 19.77
CA SER A 220 0.12 8.59 19.15
C SER A 220 1.08 9.46 18.33
N ASN A 221 0.70 10.71 18.04
CA ASN A 221 1.51 11.64 17.27
C ASN A 221 2.01 12.81 18.12
N THR A 222 3.30 13.08 18.06
CA THR A 222 3.89 14.21 18.78
C THR A 222 3.50 15.54 18.14
N LYS A 223 3.60 16.63 18.89
CA LYS A 223 3.37 17.99 18.35
C LYS A 223 4.26 18.31 17.15
N ALA A 224 5.47 17.73 17.08
CA ALA A 224 6.38 17.92 15.95
C ALA A 224 5.79 17.33 14.66
N LEU A 225 5.13 16.18 14.73
CA LEU A 225 4.48 15.55 13.57
C LEU A 225 3.27 16.34 13.08
N PHE A 226 2.46 16.89 13.99
CA PHE A 226 1.38 17.81 13.62
C PHE A 226 1.91 19.07 12.93
N ASN A 227 2.96 19.71 13.50
CA ASN A 227 3.59 20.85 12.87
C ASN A 227 4.15 20.52 11.48
N LYS A 228 4.74 19.35 11.30
CA LYS A 228 5.25 18.88 10.00
C LYS A 228 4.10 18.67 9.01
N ALA A 229 3.02 18.04 9.43
CA ALA A 229 1.82 17.84 8.61
C ALA A 229 1.22 19.18 8.14
N ASP A 230 1.11 20.14 9.06
CA ASP A 230 0.61 21.48 8.75
C ASP A 230 1.53 22.23 7.77
N GLN A 231 2.86 22.15 7.95
CA GLN A 231 3.85 22.75 7.05
C GLN A 231 3.81 22.17 5.64
N LEU A 232 3.53 20.86 5.52
CA LEU A 232 3.43 20.17 4.25
C LEU A 232 2.03 20.29 3.60
N GLY A 233 1.07 20.94 4.28
CA GLY A 233 -0.30 21.09 3.78
C GLY A 233 -1.07 19.77 3.74
N VAL A 234 -0.74 18.82 4.63
CA VAL A 234 -1.42 17.52 4.72
C VAL A 234 -2.87 17.72 5.15
N TRP A 235 -3.81 17.11 4.43
CA TRP A 235 -5.15 16.96 4.96
C TRP A 235 -5.20 15.79 5.93
N TYR A 236 -5.59 16.04 7.17
CA TYR A 236 -5.79 14.95 8.13
C TYR A 236 -7.12 15.07 8.86
N GLU A 237 -7.64 13.92 9.27
CA GLU A 237 -8.80 13.81 10.13
C GLU A 237 -8.43 12.98 11.37
N HIS A 238 -8.77 13.51 12.55
CA HIS A 238 -8.55 12.75 13.78
C HIS A 238 -9.49 11.55 13.89
N ASP A 239 -9.03 10.46 14.47
CA ASP A 239 -9.80 9.26 14.80
C ASP A 239 -11.13 9.60 15.51
N ARG A 240 -11.08 10.52 16.47
CA ARG A 240 -12.26 10.98 17.24
C ARG A 240 -13.29 11.74 16.41
N ASN A 241 -12.91 12.28 15.27
CA ASN A 241 -13.76 13.07 14.38
C ASN A 241 -14.34 12.22 13.23
N MET A 242 -13.81 11.04 12.98
CA MET A 242 -14.33 10.11 11.98
C MET A 242 -15.55 9.38 12.57
N THR A 243 -16.66 10.07 12.53
CA THR A 243 -17.97 9.63 13.08
C THR A 243 -19.08 9.97 12.10
N GLN A 244 -20.24 9.31 12.23
CA GLN A 244 -21.40 9.55 11.37
C GLN A 244 -21.81 11.03 11.29
N VAL A 245 -21.63 11.79 12.38
CA VAL A 245 -21.99 13.22 12.43
C VAL A 245 -21.14 14.05 11.47
N ASN A 246 -19.85 13.77 11.35
CA ASN A 246 -18.93 14.52 10.52
C ASN A 246 -18.77 13.96 9.11
N GLN A 247 -19.26 12.74 8.88
CA GLN A 247 -18.99 11.93 7.70
C GLN A 247 -19.33 12.65 6.38
N VAL A 248 -20.49 13.27 6.28
CA VAL A 248 -20.91 13.95 5.05
C VAL A 248 -19.92 15.07 4.66
N ALA A 249 -19.51 15.89 5.62
CA ALA A 249 -18.56 16.98 5.36
C ALA A 249 -17.18 16.44 4.97
N GLN A 250 -16.73 15.35 5.60
CA GLN A 250 -15.46 14.69 5.31
C GLN A 250 -15.48 14.01 3.94
N LEU A 251 -16.57 13.37 3.54
CA LEU A 251 -16.75 12.78 2.22
C LEU A 251 -16.74 13.85 1.10
N ILE A 252 -17.39 15.00 1.31
CA ILE A 252 -17.30 16.14 0.38
C ILE A 252 -15.85 16.60 0.22
N LYS A 253 -15.08 16.61 1.30
CA LYS A 253 -13.66 16.98 1.28
C LYS A 253 -12.82 15.94 0.53
N LEU A 254 -13.10 14.65 0.74
CA LEU A 254 -12.47 13.55 0.01
C LEU A 254 -12.77 13.64 -1.50
N GLN A 255 -14.02 13.92 -1.88
CA GLN A 255 -14.40 14.09 -3.27
C GLN A 255 -13.60 15.22 -3.95
N LYS A 256 -13.43 16.36 -3.27
CA LYS A 256 -12.62 17.47 -3.77
C LYS A 256 -11.14 17.10 -3.88
N PHE A 257 -10.63 16.33 -2.92
CA PHE A 257 -9.26 15.81 -2.95
C PHE A 257 -9.05 14.92 -4.17
N ILE A 258 -9.91 13.92 -4.39
CA ILE A 258 -9.87 13.00 -5.53
C ILE A 258 -10.00 13.75 -6.87
N ALA A 259 -10.89 14.74 -6.95
CA ALA A 259 -11.10 15.51 -8.17
C ALA A 259 -9.83 16.27 -8.63
N ASN A 260 -8.95 16.62 -7.71
CA ASN A 260 -7.69 17.32 -8.00
C ASN A 260 -6.51 16.39 -8.32
N CYS A 261 -6.72 15.08 -8.37
CA CYS A 261 -5.68 14.10 -8.63
C CYS A 261 -5.85 13.43 -9.99
N ASP A 262 -4.74 13.11 -10.64
CA ASP A 262 -4.71 12.30 -11.87
C ASP A 262 -4.72 10.82 -11.53
N TYR A 263 -4.01 10.43 -10.46
CA TYR A 263 -3.87 9.07 -9.95
C TYR A 263 -4.15 9.03 -8.45
N LEU A 264 -4.67 7.90 -7.98
CA LEU A 264 -4.85 7.60 -6.57
C LEU A 264 -3.93 6.45 -6.14
N TYR A 265 -3.30 6.67 -5.00
CA TYR A 265 -2.61 5.67 -4.22
C TYR A 265 -3.32 5.54 -2.87
N LEU A 266 -3.92 4.36 -2.63
CA LEU A 266 -4.57 4.02 -1.38
C LEU A 266 -3.61 3.19 -0.51
N THR A 267 -3.38 3.62 0.72
CA THR A 267 -2.63 2.83 1.69
C THR A 267 -3.42 2.68 2.98
N ILE A 268 -3.41 1.48 3.55
CA ILE A 268 -4.14 1.17 4.77
C ILE A 268 -3.18 0.55 5.78
N ASP A 269 -2.85 1.33 6.80
CA ASP A 269 -2.25 0.80 8.02
C ASP A 269 -3.35 0.20 8.90
N LEU A 270 -3.20 -1.08 9.24
CA LEU A 270 -4.22 -1.78 10.02
C LEU A 270 -4.34 -1.27 11.45
N ASP A 271 -3.39 -0.47 11.93
CA ASP A 271 -3.46 0.15 13.24
C ASP A 271 -4.43 1.35 13.32
N VAL A 272 -4.97 1.78 12.16
CA VAL A 272 -6.10 2.72 12.13
C VAL A 272 -7.32 2.17 12.84
N PHE A 273 -7.49 0.84 12.84
CA PHE A 273 -8.63 0.18 13.48
C PHE A 273 -8.42 0.04 15.00
N PRO A 274 -9.53 -0.03 15.78
CA PRO A 274 -9.42 -0.34 17.19
C PRO A 274 -8.70 -1.68 17.44
N ALA A 275 -7.93 -1.78 18.51
CA ALA A 275 -7.27 -3.03 18.91
C ALA A 275 -8.24 -4.22 19.08
N ALA A 276 -9.52 -3.95 19.34
CA ALA A 276 -10.56 -4.98 19.35
C ALA A 276 -10.89 -5.51 17.96
N THR A 277 -10.63 -4.76 16.90
CA THR A 277 -10.86 -5.13 15.49
C THR A 277 -9.58 -5.66 14.84
N ALA A 278 -8.44 -5.00 15.09
CA ALA A 278 -7.13 -5.36 14.56
C ALA A 278 -6.11 -5.48 15.70
N PRO A 279 -6.12 -6.57 16.48
CA PRO A 279 -5.14 -6.78 17.56
C PRO A 279 -3.74 -7.06 17.02
N GLY A 280 -3.62 -7.66 15.84
CA GLY A 280 -2.37 -8.10 15.21
C GLY A 280 -1.66 -6.98 14.48
N VAL A 281 -1.19 -5.97 15.20
CA VAL A 281 -0.42 -4.82 14.67
C VAL A 281 0.72 -4.44 15.61
N SER A 282 1.69 -3.69 15.09
CA SER A 282 2.84 -3.23 15.89
C SER A 282 2.41 -2.25 16.99
N ALA A 283 1.51 -1.31 16.69
CA ALA A 283 1.06 -0.25 17.60
C ALA A 283 -0.47 -0.20 17.71
N PRO A 284 -1.10 -1.10 18.48
CA PRO A 284 -2.55 -1.21 18.48
C PRO A 284 -3.23 0.05 19.02
N ALA A 285 -4.18 0.60 18.27
CA ALA A 285 -4.93 1.78 18.67
C ALA A 285 -5.95 1.46 19.77
N ALA A 286 -5.88 2.21 20.87
CA ALA A 286 -6.84 2.07 21.97
C ALA A 286 -8.26 2.51 21.56
N ARG A 287 -8.37 3.53 20.70
CA ARG A 287 -9.62 4.03 20.14
C ARG A 287 -9.80 3.57 18.69
N GLY A 288 -8.95 4.05 17.78
CA GLY A 288 -9.03 3.78 16.34
C GLY A 288 -10.32 4.28 15.67
N VAL A 289 -10.48 3.94 14.40
CA VAL A 289 -11.65 4.20 13.59
C VAL A 289 -12.37 2.87 13.30
N SER A 290 -13.68 2.77 13.59
CA SER A 290 -14.40 1.54 13.29
C SER A 290 -14.53 1.31 11.78
N TYR A 291 -14.68 0.04 11.37
CA TYR A 291 -14.85 -0.30 9.96
C TYR A 291 -16.05 0.43 9.34
N GLU A 292 -17.17 0.54 10.07
CA GLU A 292 -18.38 1.21 9.60
C GLU A 292 -18.18 2.73 9.38
N ALA A 293 -17.29 3.34 10.17
CA ALA A 293 -16.94 4.76 9.98
C ALA A 293 -15.99 4.97 8.81
N LEU A 294 -15.14 3.97 8.51
CA LEU A 294 -14.15 4.02 7.43
C LEU A 294 -14.75 3.59 6.09
N ALA A 295 -15.64 2.62 6.05
CA ALA A 295 -16.19 2.03 4.83
C ALA A 295 -16.73 3.05 3.81
N PRO A 296 -17.49 4.11 4.18
CA PRO A 296 -17.98 5.09 3.21
C PRO A 296 -16.87 5.88 2.50
N PHE A 297 -15.70 6.03 3.12
CA PHE A 297 -14.53 6.64 2.48
C PHE A 297 -13.93 5.69 1.43
N LEU A 298 -13.84 4.39 1.75
CA LEU A 298 -13.42 3.37 0.80
C LEU A 298 -14.36 3.30 -0.39
N GLU A 299 -15.68 3.26 -0.13
CA GLU A 299 -16.70 3.23 -1.18
C GLU A 299 -16.56 4.43 -2.13
N GLN A 300 -16.31 5.63 -1.60
CA GLN A 300 -16.10 6.81 -2.42
C GLN A 300 -14.79 6.74 -3.23
N ILE A 301 -13.71 6.18 -2.68
CA ILE A 301 -12.47 5.95 -3.43
C ILE A 301 -12.73 4.94 -4.55
N PHE A 302 -13.47 3.87 -4.27
CA PHE A 302 -13.79 2.81 -5.23
C PHE A 302 -14.69 3.29 -6.38
N GLN A 303 -15.51 4.34 -6.17
CA GLN A 303 -16.24 5.00 -7.25
C GLN A 303 -15.33 5.72 -8.26
N HIS A 304 -14.04 5.84 -7.96
CA HIS A 304 -13.00 6.41 -8.81
C HIS A 304 -11.90 5.38 -9.10
N SER A 305 -12.31 4.13 -9.34
CA SER A 305 -11.41 3.01 -9.62
C SER A 305 -10.50 3.26 -10.82
N GLU A 306 -10.94 4.05 -11.80
CA GLU A 306 -10.13 4.47 -12.94
C GLU A 306 -8.86 5.26 -12.54
N LYS A 307 -8.88 5.93 -11.40
CA LYS A 307 -7.71 6.63 -10.84
C LYS A 307 -6.91 5.79 -9.86
N LEU A 308 -7.56 4.78 -9.23
CA LEU A 308 -6.96 3.93 -8.22
C LEU A 308 -6.10 2.85 -8.88
N ILE A 309 -4.83 3.16 -9.13
CA ILE A 309 -3.92 2.27 -9.84
C ILE A 309 -3.00 1.47 -8.94
N ILE A 310 -2.85 1.89 -7.68
CA ILE A 310 -2.02 1.21 -6.69
C ILE A 310 -2.64 1.31 -5.31
N ALA A 311 -2.54 0.22 -4.54
CA ALA A 311 -2.86 0.19 -3.13
C ALA A 311 -1.86 -0.67 -2.35
N ASP A 312 -1.77 -0.45 -1.02
CA ASP A 312 -1.12 -1.40 -0.12
C ASP A 312 -1.84 -1.52 1.22
N ILE A 313 -1.54 -2.62 1.91
CA ILE A 313 -2.04 -2.93 3.25
C ILE A 313 -0.81 -3.22 4.11
N ALA A 314 -0.66 -2.50 5.23
CA ALA A 314 0.52 -2.51 6.06
C ALA A 314 0.24 -2.88 7.52
N GLU A 315 1.31 -3.20 8.26
CA GLU A 315 1.39 -3.40 9.71
C GLU A 315 0.64 -4.62 10.24
N TYR A 316 0.17 -5.56 9.39
CA TYR A 316 -0.30 -6.83 9.92
C TYR A 316 0.84 -7.58 10.60
N ASN A 317 0.70 -7.83 11.90
CA ASN A 317 1.67 -8.57 12.70
C ASN A 317 1.03 -9.84 13.29
N PRO A 318 1.29 -11.02 12.72
CA PRO A 318 0.66 -12.27 13.14
C PRO A 318 1.01 -12.71 14.56
N ASP A 319 2.18 -12.28 15.08
CA ASP A 319 2.61 -12.67 16.44
C ASP A 319 1.70 -12.08 17.54
N TYR A 320 0.90 -11.07 17.19
CA TYR A 320 -0.06 -10.43 18.09
C TYR A 320 -1.50 -10.60 17.67
N ASP A 321 -1.75 -11.35 16.58
CA ASP A 321 -3.11 -11.62 16.10
C ASP A 321 -3.82 -12.64 16.98
N ILE A 322 -5.13 -12.57 17.03
CA ILE A 322 -5.98 -13.46 17.79
C ILE A 322 -6.88 -14.21 16.80
N ASP A 323 -6.70 -15.52 16.70
CA ASP A 323 -7.50 -16.38 15.81
C ASP A 323 -7.54 -15.90 14.34
N GLY A 324 -6.49 -15.23 13.86
CA GLY A 324 -6.42 -14.69 12.51
C GLY A 324 -7.44 -13.58 12.21
N GLN A 325 -7.91 -12.87 13.23
CA GLN A 325 -8.90 -11.80 13.12
C GLN A 325 -8.36 -10.66 12.23
N THR A 326 -7.13 -10.22 12.49
CA THR A 326 -6.47 -9.15 11.72
C THR A 326 -6.14 -9.63 10.30
N ALA A 327 -5.70 -10.89 10.13
CA ALA A 327 -5.48 -11.48 8.82
C ALA A 327 -6.75 -11.46 7.96
N ARG A 328 -7.91 -11.83 8.54
CA ARG A 328 -9.19 -11.80 7.83
C ARG A 328 -9.64 -10.38 7.47
N LEU A 329 -9.37 -9.41 8.34
CA LEU A 329 -9.63 -8.00 8.05
C LEU A 329 -8.77 -7.51 6.88
N ALA A 330 -7.46 -7.76 6.93
CA ALA A 330 -6.52 -7.41 5.86
C ALA A 330 -6.91 -8.05 4.52
N ALA A 331 -7.26 -9.35 4.54
CA ALA A 331 -7.73 -10.07 3.36
C ALA A 331 -9.05 -9.50 2.83
N ARG A 332 -9.98 -9.10 3.70
CA ARG A 332 -11.24 -8.47 3.29
C ARG A 332 -11.00 -7.11 2.64
N LEU A 333 -10.13 -6.28 3.20
CA LEU A 333 -9.75 -5.00 2.59
C LEU A 333 -9.07 -5.21 1.23
N CYS A 334 -8.16 -6.20 1.13
CA CYS A 334 -7.54 -6.59 -0.14
C CYS A 334 -8.59 -7.01 -1.18
N TRP A 335 -9.57 -7.81 -0.76
CA TRP A 335 -10.67 -8.26 -1.61
C TRP A 335 -11.54 -7.10 -2.10
N ASP A 336 -11.91 -6.17 -1.20
CA ASP A 336 -12.70 -4.99 -1.55
C ASP A 336 -11.96 -4.09 -2.57
N ILE A 337 -10.66 -3.85 -2.34
CA ILE A 337 -9.79 -3.10 -3.26
C ILE A 337 -9.69 -3.82 -4.62
N ALA A 338 -9.41 -5.13 -4.60
CA ALA A 338 -9.28 -5.93 -5.81
C ALA A 338 -10.58 -5.93 -6.62
N SER A 339 -11.72 -6.08 -5.97
CA SER A 339 -13.04 -6.05 -6.61
C SER A 339 -13.33 -4.69 -7.25
N ALA A 340 -12.96 -3.59 -6.59
CA ALA A 340 -13.10 -2.25 -7.15
C ALA A 340 -12.16 -2.04 -8.36
N MET A 341 -10.91 -2.47 -8.26
CA MET A 341 -9.93 -2.37 -9.35
C MET A 341 -10.30 -3.22 -10.56
N ALA A 342 -11.05 -4.31 -10.37
CA ALA A 342 -11.50 -5.23 -11.42
C ALA A 342 -12.74 -4.73 -12.18
N SER A 343 -13.40 -3.67 -11.72
CA SER A 343 -14.71 -3.21 -12.24
C SER A 343 -14.61 -2.23 -13.43
N ASP A 344 -13.40 -1.95 -13.92
CA ASP A 344 -13.15 -1.03 -15.04
C ASP A 344 -13.12 -1.74 -16.39
#